data_8e25f245101d08ee30e9d83626575aa3
#
_entry.id   8e25f245101d08ee30e9d83626575aa3
#
_cell.length_a   1.000
_cell.length_b   1.000
_cell.length_c   1.000
_cell.angle_alpha   90.00
_cell.angle_beta   90.00
_cell.angle_gamma   90.00
#
_symmetry.space_group_name_H-M   'P 1'
#
loop_
_entity.id
_entity.type
_entity.pdbx_description
1 polymer ?
#
loop_
_entity_poly.entity_id
_entity_poly.type
_entity_poly.pdbx_seq_one_letter_code
_entity_poly.pdbx_strand_id
1 'polypeptide(L)'
;YPYLHIHRADLIGVLARKVSECAAINLITDASVRDFTQNGEEVALRYTTPAGEKTLAGDVLIGADGIRSVVREGLFGAETPRFTGNVAWRALVPADRLPEGMVRPMSTAWWGPRGHFVHYYVRRGELVNCVCVKEKVGWEVESWTERGEFQELKADFAGWHEDIQTLIDNADRQALYKWALFDRKPMPSWSKGRVTLLGDACHPTLPFMAQGAAMAIEDGAVLAGCLSDHQHEVEPALRRYEMLRKARTARIQNGSRRNARLFHMRGVRARVRNLVVKHGKPRNPWADLFTYDALTAHKQANQ
;
A
#
# COMPACT_ATOMS: atom_id res chain seq x y z
N TYR A 1 10.84 17.26 -0.49
CA TYR A 1 10.95 16.27 0.60
C TYR A 1 11.71 15.04 0.08
N PRO A 2 12.52 14.36 0.92
CA PRO A 2 13.21 13.13 0.52
C PRO A 2 12.22 11.99 0.29
N TYR A 3 12.50 11.15 -0.70
CA TYR A 3 11.80 9.88 -0.90
C TYR A 3 12.57 8.78 -0.16
N LEU A 4 11.95 8.22 0.88
CA LEU A 4 12.58 7.25 1.76
C LEU A 4 12.12 5.83 1.43
N HIS A 5 13.07 4.88 1.45
CA HIS A 5 12.79 3.46 1.40
C HIS A 5 13.04 2.85 2.77
N ILE A 6 12.07 2.11 3.27
CA ILE A 6 12.18 1.43 4.56
C ILE A 6 11.72 -0.03 4.42
N HIS A 7 12.37 -0.93 5.10
CA HIS A 7 11.88 -2.29 5.21
C HIS A 7 10.60 -2.33 6.06
N ARG A 8 9.57 -3.07 5.61
CA ARG A 8 8.24 -3.05 6.23
C ARG A 8 8.27 -3.42 7.72
N ALA A 9 9.03 -4.46 8.09
CA ALA A 9 9.13 -4.86 9.50
C ALA A 9 9.78 -3.78 10.36
N ASP A 10 10.75 -3.04 9.82
CA ASP A 10 11.44 -1.97 10.55
C ASP A 10 10.47 -0.78 10.77
N LEU A 11 9.66 -0.43 9.77
CA LEU A 11 8.60 0.58 9.93
C LEU A 11 7.59 0.18 11.01
N ILE A 12 7.11 -1.07 10.96
CA ILE A 12 6.17 -1.60 11.98
C ILE A 12 6.84 -1.56 13.36
N GLY A 13 8.10 -1.97 13.48
CA GLY A 13 8.83 -1.93 14.74
C GLY A 13 8.97 -0.51 15.33
N VAL A 14 9.21 0.50 14.49
CA VAL A 14 9.26 1.91 14.94
C VAL A 14 7.89 2.37 15.43
N LEU A 15 6.82 2.07 14.69
CA LEU A 15 5.46 2.45 15.07
C LEU A 15 5.01 1.72 16.35
N ALA A 16 5.25 0.41 16.47
CA ALA A 16 4.90 -0.37 17.65
C ALA A 16 5.61 0.14 18.91
N ARG A 17 6.88 0.53 18.80
CA ARG A 17 7.62 1.16 19.90
C ARG A 17 6.98 2.47 20.32
N LYS A 18 6.60 3.33 19.37
CA LYS A 18 5.91 4.58 19.68
C LYS A 18 4.55 4.38 20.35
N VAL A 19 3.81 3.37 19.89
CA VAL A 19 2.55 2.96 20.54
C VAL A 19 2.79 2.53 21.98
N SER A 20 3.81 1.71 22.27
CA SER A 20 4.12 1.24 23.63
C SER A 20 4.63 2.35 24.58
N GLU A 21 5.17 3.44 24.04
CA GLU A 21 5.59 4.62 24.81
C GLU A 21 4.41 5.54 25.19
N CYS A 22 3.23 5.35 24.59
CA CYS A 22 2.07 6.21 24.82
C CYS A 22 1.04 5.53 25.73
N ALA A 23 0.93 5.97 26.97
CA ALA A 23 0.01 5.37 27.95
C ALA A 23 -1.49 5.51 27.57
N ALA A 24 -1.83 6.44 26.66
CA ALA A 24 -3.19 6.62 26.17
C ALA A 24 -3.58 5.61 25.06
N ILE A 25 -2.64 4.77 24.59
CA ILE A 25 -2.90 3.79 23.55
C ILE A 25 -2.92 2.39 24.15
N ASN A 26 -4.03 1.68 23.98
CA ASN A 26 -4.14 0.26 24.33
C ASN A 26 -4.07 -0.60 23.07
N LEU A 27 -3.02 -1.38 22.90
CA LEU A 27 -2.82 -2.31 21.78
C LEU A 27 -3.29 -3.72 22.17
N ILE A 28 -4.32 -4.20 21.48
CA ILE A 28 -4.85 -5.55 21.65
C ILE A 28 -4.46 -6.39 20.43
N THR A 29 -3.62 -7.37 20.59
CA THR A 29 -3.21 -8.34 19.57
C THR A 29 -4.03 -9.63 19.65
N ASP A 30 -3.89 -10.50 18.66
CA ASP A 30 -4.65 -11.76 18.55
C ASP A 30 -6.17 -11.53 18.66
N ALA A 31 -6.62 -10.38 18.15
CA ALA A 31 -8.01 -9.94 18.17
C ALA A 31 -8.58 -9.90 16.74
N SER A 32 -9.64 -10.65 16.51
CA SER A 32 -10.34 -10.68 15.22
C SER A 32 -11.68 -9.98 15.34
N VAL A 33 -11.81 -8.84 14.66
CA VAL A 33 -13.08 -8.09 14.59
C VAL A 33 -14.13 -8.93 13.85
N ARG A 34 -15.36 -8.96 14.40
CA ARG A 34 -16.49 -9.67 13.82
C ARG A 34 -17.46 -8.73 13.15
N ASP A 35 -17.93 -7.74 13.87
CA ASP A 35 -18.85 -6.71 13.42
C ASP A 35 -18.86 -5.53 14.38
N PHE A 36 -19.67 -4.54 14.07
CA PHE A 36 -19.92 -3.38 14.92
C PHE A 36 -21.36 -2.91 14.78
N THR A 37 -21.83 -2.18 15.79
CA THR A 37 -23.09 -1.43 15.77
C THR A 37 -22.85 0.02 16.16
N GLN A 38 -23.71 0.94 15.73
CA GLN A 38 -23.68 2.35 16.15
C GLN A 38 -25.11 2.87 16.37
N ASN A 39 -25.29 3.75 17.35
CA ASN A 39 -26.58 4.32 17.75
C ASN A 39 -26.65 5.86 17.65
N GLY A 40 -25.67 6.52 17.06
CA GLY A 40 -25.55 7.98 16.98
C GLY A 40 -24.73 8.61 18.11
N GLU A 41 -24.63 8.00 19.28
CA GLU A 41 -23.83 8.49 20.42
C GLU A 41 -22.50 7.73 20.55
N GLU A 42 -22.52 6.42 20.28
CA GLU A 42 -21.36 5.56 20.41
C GLU A 42 -21.31 4.47 19.31
N VAL A 43 -20.18 3.82 19.19
CA VAL A 43 -19.95 2.61 18.38
C VAL A 43 -19.57 1.47 19.31
N ALA A 44 -20.23 0.32 19.18
CA ALA A 44 -19.87 -0.92 19.87
C ALA A 44 -19.24 -1.91 18.87
N LEU A 45 -17.99 -2.32 19.13
CA LEU A 45 -17.20 -3.23 18.32
C LEU A 45 -17.20 -4.63 18.97
N ARG A 46 -17.59 -5.66 18.24
CA ARG A 46 -17.44 -7.07 18.67
C ARG A 46 -16.18 -7.69 18.05
N TYR A 47 -15.40 -8.36 18.88
CA TYR A 47 -14.20 -9.06 18.45
C TYR A 47 -13.94 -10.31 19.27
N THR A 48 -13.19 -11.25 18.72
CA THR A 48 -12.79 -12.50 19.38
C THR A 48 -11.29 -12.50 19.65
N THR A 49 -10.92 -13.01 20.82
CA THR A 49 -9.54 -13.28 21.22
C THR A 49 -9.42 -14.76 21.60
N PRO A 50 -8.22 -15.30 21.86
CA PRO A 50 -8.09 -16.64 22.43
C PRO A 50 -8.87 -16.85 23.75
N ALA A 51 -9.15 -15.77 24.49
CA ALA A 51 -9.94 -15.78 25.72
C ALA A 51 -11.47 -15.68 25.49
N GLY A 52 -11.93 -15.67 24.24
CA GLY A 52 -13.34 -15.62 23.88
C GLY A 52 -13.78 -14.31 23.22
N GLU A 53 -15.10 -14.15 23.08
CA GLU A 53 -15.74 -12.97 22.49
C GLU A 53 -15.75 -11.80 23.49
N LYS A 54 -15.53 -10.60 22.95
CA LYS A 54 -15.51 -9.34 23.71
C LYS A 54 -16.21 -8.24 22.96
N THR A 55 -16.69 -7.23 23.69
CA THR A 55 -17.24 -5.99 23.13
C THR A 55 -16.48 -4.80 23.69
N LEU A 56 -16.23 -3.81 22.84
CA LEU A 56 -15.62 -2.53 23.20
C LEU A 56 -16.50 -1.41 22.67
N ALA A 57 -16.86 -0.46 23.51
CA ALA A 57 -17.56 0.76 23.13
C ALA A 57 -16.57 1.93 22.98
N GLY A 58 -16.91 2.88 22.12
CA GLY A 58 -16.12 4.08 21.88
C GLY A 58 -16.86 5.13 21.07
N ASP A 59 -16.32 6.33 21.02
CA ASP A 59 -16.92 7.50 20.34
C ASP A 59 -16.81 7.40 18.81
N VAL A 60 -15.78 6.73 18.29
CA VAL A 60 -15.48 6.60 16.86
C VAL A 60 -14.81 5.27 16.56
N LEU A 61 -15.20 4.66 15.45
CA LEU A 61 -14.53 3.48 14.89
C LEU A 61 -13.82 3.83 13.59
N ILE A 62 -12.54 3.46 13.50
CA ILE A 62 -11.73 3.63 12.30
C ILE A 62 -11.35 2.27 11.77
N GLY A 63 -11.92 1.89 10.61
CA GLY A 63 -11.58 0.66 9.90
C GLY A 63 -10.28 0.83 9.11
N ALA A 64 -9.17 0.31 9.65
CA ALA A 64 -7.86 0.27 9.00
C ALA A 64 -7.44 -1.17 8.67
N ASP A 65 -8.41 -2.05 8.44
CA ASP A 65 -8.33 -3.50 8.38
C ASP A 65 -8.10 -4.04 6.94
N GLY A 66 -7.61 -3.17 6.05
CA GLY A 66 -7.08 -3.56 4.75
C GLY A 66 -8.13 -3.82 3.67
N ILE A 67 -7.71 -4.38 2.55
CA ILE A 67 -8.55 -4.56 1.36
C ILE A 67 -9.77 -5.47 1.59
N ARG A 68 -9.71 -6.36 2.58
CA ARG A 68 -10.82 -7.25 3.01
C ARG A 68 -11.53 -6.75 4.27
N SER A 69 -11.58 -5.45 4.45
CA SER A 69 -12.15 -4.77 5.60
C SER A 69 -13.55 -5.26 5.99
N VAL A 70 -13.66 -5.77 7.21
CA VAL A 70 -14.94 -6.12 7.86
C VAL A 70 -15.72 -4.84 8.17
N VAL A 71 -15.04 -3.78 8.58
CA VAL A 71 -15.68 -2.48 8.87
C VAL A 71 -16.30 -1.89 7.61
N ARG A 72 -15.62 -1.96 6.46
CA ARG A 72 -16.19 -1.51 5.19
C ARG A 72 -17.41 -2.34 4.79
N GLU A 73 -17.35 -3.65 4.94
CA GLU A 73 -18.47 -4.54 4.66
C GLU A 73 -19.70 -4.19 5.51
N GLY A 74 -19.48 -3.92 6.80
CA GLY A 74 -20.54 -3.47 7.72
C GLY A 74 -21.16 -2.12 7.34
N LEU A 75 -20.36 -1.18 6.78
CA LEU A 75 -20.85 0.14 6.35
C LEU A 75 -21.59 0.13 5.02
N PHE A 76 -21.08 -0.60 4.03
CA PHE A 76 -21.44 -0.43 2.62
C PHE A 76 -21.86 -1.74 1.94
N GLY A 77 -21.88 -2.85 2.69
CA GLY A 77 -22.21 -4.17 2.16
C GLY A 77 -21.00 -4.91 1.58
N ALA A 78 -21.20 -6.20 1.35
CA ALA A 78 -20.18 -7.09 0.82
C ALA A 78 -19.82 -6.72 -0.63
N GLU A 79 -18.53 -6.62 -0.89
CA GLU A 79 -17.97 -6.43 -2.22
C GLU A 79 -16.64 -7.19 -2.34
N THR A 80 -16.49 -7.99 -3.37
CA THR A 80 -15.26 -8.75 -3.62
C THR A 80 -14.22 -7.88 -4.32
N PRO A 81 -12.96 -7.83 -3.81
CA PRO A 81 -11.86 -7.22 -4.53
C PRO A 81 -11.65 -7.86 -5.89
N ARG A 82 -11.30 -7.06 -6.89
CA ARG A 82 -11.07 -7.55 -8.24
C ARG A 82 -9.62 -7.98 -8.41
N PHE A 83 -9.41 -9.24 -8.83
CA PHE A 83 -8.10 -9.68 -9.31
C PHE A 83 -7.69 -8.89 -10.55
N THR A 84 -6.46 -8.40 -10.58
CA THR A 84 -5.97 -7.52 -11.65
C THR A 84 -5.28 -8.25 -12.78
N GLY A 85 -5.16 -9.58 -12.71
CA GLY A 85 -4.38 -10.38 -13.64
C GLY A 85 -2.86 -10.26 -13.41
N ASN A 86 -2.45 -9.66 -12.30
CA ASN A 86 -1.05 -9.45 -11.96
C ASN A 86 -0.68 -10.20 -10.68
N VAL A 87 0.50 -10.77 -10.69
CA VAL A 87 1.14 -11.41 -9.54
C VAL A 87 2.40 -10.63 -9.18
N ALA A 88 2.61 -10.40 -7.90
CA ALA A 88 3.82 -9.79 -7.39
C ALA A 88 4.68 -10.81 -6.65
N TRP A 89 5.95 -10.85 -7.01
CA TRP A 89 6.99 -11.50 -6.24
C TRP A 89 7.69 -10.48 -5.36
N ARG A 90 8.06 -10.87 -4.18
CA ARG A 90 8.99 -10.14 -3.32
C ARG A 90 10.17 -11.01 -2.99
N ALA A 91 11.34 -10.48 -3.27
CA ALA A 91 12.61 -11.07 -2.92
C ALA A 91 13.47 -10.06 -2.18
N LEU A 92 14.26 -10.54 -1.24
CA LEU A 92 15.33 -9.80 -0.60
C LEU A 92 16.66 -10.37 -1.05
N VAL A 93 17.60 -9.51 -1.38
CA VAL A 93 18.95 -9.90 -1.79
C VAL A 93 19.94 -9.27 -0.83
N PRO A 94 20.76 -10.04 -0.10
CA PRO A 94 21.88 -9.50 0.65
C PRO A 94 22.82 -8.75 -0.29
N ALA A 95 23.15 -7.50 0.04
CA ALA A 95 23.90 -6.64 -0.86
C ALA A 95 25.35 -7.12 -1.05
N ASP A 96 25.91 -7.81 -0.06
CA ASP A 96 27.24 -8.42 -0.11
C ASP A 96 27.37 -9.61 -1.09
N ARG A 97 26.24 -10.15 -1.58
CA ARG A 97 26.23 -11.16 -2.63
C ARG A 97 26.27 -10.60 -4.05
N LEU A 98 26.16 -9.28 -4.17
CA LEU A 98 26.08 -8.61 -5.46
C LEU A 98 27.43 -7.98 -5.86
N PRO A 99 27.74 -7.89 -7.16
CA PRO A 99 28.90 -7.14 -7.62
C PRO A 99 28.86 -5.69 -7.14
N GLU A 100 30.03 -5.16 -6.76
CA GLU A 100 30.17 -3.79 -6.30
C GLU A 100 29.66 -2.80 -7.35
N GLY A 101 28.88 -1.81 -6.90
CA GLY A 101 28.32 -0.77 -7.78
C GLY A 101 27.18 -1.21 -8.71
N MET A 102 26.79 -2.48 -8.71
CA MET A 102 25.71 -2.98 -9.55
C MET A 102 24.36 -2.30 -9.24
N VAL A 103 24.03 -2.14 -7.98
CA VAL A 103 22.80 -1.45 -7.54
C VAL A 103 23.14 -0.02 -7.17
N ARG A 104 22.45 0.94 -7.79
CA ARG A 104 22.61 2.36 -7.47
C ARG A 104 21.80 2.74 -6.23
N PRO A 105 22.19 3.80 -5.48
CA PRO A 105 21.44 4.30 -4.32
C PRO A 105 20.16 5.05 -4.73
N MET A 106 19.35 4.43 -5.59
CA MET A 106 18.07 4.92 -6.09
C MET A 106 17.12 3.76 -6.39
N SER A 107 15.85 4.04 -6.50
CA SER A 107 14.90 3.06 -7.03
C SER A 107 15.06 2.92 -8.53
N THR A 108 15.29 1.71 -9.00
CA THR A 108 15.41 1.38 -10.43
C THR A 108 14.22 0.53 -10.85
N ALA A 109 13.56 0.93 -11.93
CA ALA A 109 12.41 0.23 -12.50
C ALA A 109 12.71 -0.23 -13.91
N TRP A 110 12.64 -1.54 -14.13
CA TRP A 110 12.77 -2.19 -15.42
C TRP A 110 11.39 -2.51 -15.98
N TRP A 111 11.08 -1.96 -17.14
CA TRP A 111 9.79 -2.17 -17.81
C TRP A 111 9.95 -3.14 -18.96
N GLY A 112 9.08 -4.14 -19.00
CA GLY A 112 9.15 -5.17 -20.03
C GLY A 112 7.79 -5.72 -20.43
N PRO A 113 7.77 -6.65 -21.40
CA PRO A 113 6.53 -7.23 -21.85
C PRO A 113 5.83 -7.99 -20.73
N ARG A 114 4.58 -7.58 -20.42
CA ARG A 114 3.72 -8.22 -19.43
C ARG A 114 4.29 -8.24 -18.01
N GLY A 115 5.19 -7.30 -17.65
CA GLY A 115 5.76 -7.25 -16.32
C GLY A 115 6.70 -6.08 -16.12
N HIS A 116 7.12 -5.90 -14.89
CA HIS A 116 8.17 -4.97 -14.51
C HIS A 116 8.91 -5.50 -13.28
N PHE A 117 10.12 -5.01 -13.09
CA PHE A 117 10.96 -5.36 -11.96
C PHE A 117 11.47 -4.07 -11.33
N VAL A 118 11.27 -3.90 -10.03
CA VAL A 118 11.75 -2.73 -9.27
C VAL A 118 12.68 -3.21 -8.19
N HIS A 119 13.83 -2.54 -8.03
CA HIS A 119 14.74 -2.81 -6.94
C HIS A 119 15.29 -1.52 -6.33
N TYR A 120 15.60 -1.58 -5.05
CA TYR A 120 16.17 -0.48 -4.28
C TYR A 120 16.75 -0.99 -2.95
N TYR A 121 17.69 -0.24 -2.41
CA TYR A 121 18.28 -0.53 -1.11
C TYR A 121 17.31 -0.28 0.05
N VAL A 122 17.39 -1.13 1.06
CA VAL A 122 16.78 -0.97 2.39
C VAL A 122 17.82 -1.30 3.47
N ARG A 123 17.53 -1.03 4.74
CA ARG A 123 18.43 -1.27 5.87
C ARG A 123 19.83 -0.71 5.64
N ARG A 124 19.91 0.58 5.33
CA ARG A 124 21.19 1.30 5.11
C ARG A 124 22.07 0.70 4.02
N GLY A 125 21.52 -0.02 3.07
CA GLY A 125 22.25 -0.64 1.99
C GLY A 125 22.63 -2.11 2.21
N GLU A 126 22.27 -2.70 3.35
CA GLU A 126 22.55 -4.12 3.64
C GLU A 126 21.73 -5.07 2.77
N LEU A 127 20.53 -4.66 2.41
CA LEU A 127 19.61 -5.47 1.60
C LEU A 127 19.09 -4.70 0.38
N VAL A 128 18.94 -5.41 -0.73
CA VAL A 128 18.21 -4.96 -1.91
C VAL A 128 16.82 -5.60 -1.89
N ASN A 129 15.77 -4.77 -1.83
CA ASN A 129 14.40 -5.22 -1.96
C ASN A 129 14.01 -5.26 -3.42
N CYS A 130 13.50 -6.39 -3.88
CA CYS A 130 13.02 -6.62 -5.24
C CYS A 130 11.51 -6.82 -5.24
N VAL A 131 10.80 -6.03 -6.04
CA VAL A 131 9.36 -6.17 -6.31
C VAL A 131 9.20 -6.48 -7.79
N CYS A 132 8.85 -7.72 -8.09
CA CYS A 132 8.81 -8.22 -9.45
C CYS A 132 7.37 -8.54 -9.80
N VAL A 133 6.79 -7.84 -10.78
CA VAL A 133 5.39 -8.02 -11.16
C VAL A 133 5.29 -8.66 -12.54
N LYS A 134 4.41 -9.64 -12.64
CA LYS A 134 4.12 -10.36 -13.89
C LYS A 134 2.62 -10.49 -14.09
N GLU A 135 2.17 -10.35 -15.35
CA GLU A 135 0.82 -10.73 -15.74
C GLU A 135 0.70 -12.26 -15.73
N LYS A 136 -0.18 -12.79 -14.88
CA LYS A 136 -0.50 -14.23 -14.80
C LYS A 136 -2.00 -14.44 -14.68
N VAL A 137 -2.54 -15.29 -15.52
CA VAL A 137 -3.94 -15.71 -15.46
C VAL A 137 -4.04 -16.98 -14.62
N GLY A 138 -5.08 -17.10 -13.81
CA GLY A 138 -5.42 -18.34 -13.10
C GLY A 138 -4.65 -18.59 -11.79
N TRP A 139 -3.87 -17.62 -11.31
CA TRP A 139 -3.26 -17.69 -9.98
C TRP A 139 -3.75 -16.52 -9.12
N GLU A 140 -4.65 -16.79 -8.16
CA GLU A 140 -5.39 -15.80 -7.40
C GLU A 140 -5.19 -15.92 -5.90
N VAL A 141 -4.07 -16.55 -5.46
CA VAL A 141 -3.76 -16.67 -4.03
C VAL A 141 -3.36 -15.31 -3.49
N GLU A 142 -4.20 -14.77 -2.59
CA GLU A 142 -3.92 -13.55 -1.84
C GLU A 142 -3.40 -13.93 -0.44
N SER A 143 -2.10 -14.01 -0.31
CA SER A 143 -1.44 -14.30 0.97
C SER A 143 -0.11 -13.58 1.05
N TRP A 144 0.10 -12.84 2.13
CA TRP A 144 1.38 -12.16 2.38
C TRP A 144 2.49 -13.13 2.82
N THR A 145 2.14 -14.36 3.16
CA THR A 145 3.03 -15.41 3.65
C THR A 145 3.18 -16.58 2.68
N GLU A 146 2.50 -16.53 1.52
CA GLU A 146 2.62 -17.57 0.52
C GLU A 146 4.04 -17.60 -0.04
N ARG A 147 4.68 -18.75 0.06
CA ARG A 147 6.01 -18.96 -0.46
C ARG A 147 5.98 -19.07 -1.97
N GLY A 148 6.92 -18.45 -2.63
CA GLY A 148 7.08 -18.58 -4.08
C GLY A 148 8.17 -19.55 -4.44
N GLU A 149 7.96 -20.30 -5.52
CA GLU A 149 8.97 -21.21 -6.06
C GLU A 149 10.04 -20.45 -6.84
N PHE A 150 11.31 -20.64 -6.47
CA PHE A 150 12.45 -19.95 -7.08
C PHE A 150 12.54 -20.16 -8.60
N GLN A 151 12.32 -21.39 -9.05
CA GLN A 151 12.38 -21.71 -10.48
C GLN A 151 11.27 -21.01 -11.27
N GLU A 152 10.11 -20.82 -10.65
CA GLU A 152 9.01 -20.07 -11.27
C GLU A 152 9.36 -18.59 -11.42
N LEU A 153 9.94 -17.96 -10.39
CA LEU A 153 10.43 -16.58 -10.48
C LEU A 153 11.47 -16.45 -11.61
N LYS A 154 12.43 -17.37 -11.66
CA LYS A 154 13.47 -17.37 -12.69
C LYS A 154 12.89 -17.51 -14.11
N ALA A 155 11.90 -18.39 -14.28
CA ALA A 155 11.20 -18.58 -15.55
C ALA A 155 10.38 -17.32 -15.95
N ASP A 156 9.73 -16.66 -14.98
CA ASP A 156 8.95 -15.45 -15.22
C ASP A 156 9.78 -14.29 -15.79
N PHE A 157 11.04 -14.23 -15.44
CA PHE A 157 11.98 -13.18 -15.85
C PHE A 157 13.10 -13.69 -16.77
N ALA A 158 12.93 -14.88 -17.35
CA ALA A 158 13.88 -15.41 -18.34
C ALA A 158 14.05 -14.44 -19.52
N GLY A 159 15.31 -14.23 -19.94
CA GLY A 159 15.66 -13.32 -21.03
C GLY A 159 15.58 -11.82 -20.70
N TRP A 160 15.35 -11.45 -19.44
CA TRP A 160 15.51 -10.07 -18.98
C TRP A 160 17.01 -9.76 -18.76
N HIS A 161 17.33 -8.46 -18.56
CA HIS A 161 18.69 -7.98 -18.40
C HIS A 161 19.51 -8.79 -17.37
N GLU A 162 20.80 -8.91 -17.58
CA GLU A 162 21.73 -9.68 -16.72
C GLU A 162 21.68 -9.26 -15.25
N ASP A 163 21.55 -7.95 -14.97
CA ASP A 163 21.39 -7.44 -13.60
C ASP A 163 20.16 -8.07 -12.90
N ILE A 164 19.06 -8.26 -13.64
CA ILE A 164 17.84 -8.89 -13.08
C ILE A 164 18.09 -10.36 -12.79
N GLN A 165 18.80 -11.06 -13.70
CA GLN A 165 19.17 -12.47 -13.47
C GLN A 165 20.07 -12.58 -12.24
N THR A 166 21.06 -11.70 -12.12
CA THR A 166 21.98 -11.65 -10.96
C THR A 166 21.23 -11.39 -9.66
N LEU A 167 20.29 -10.43 -9.63
CA LEU A 167 19.43 -10.17 -8.47
C LEU A 167 18.60 -11.41 -8.08
N ILE A 168 17.99 -12.07 -9.06
CA ILE A 168 17.19 -13.28 -8.81
C ILE A 168 18.05 -14.41 -8.29
N ASP A 169 19.20 -14.68 -8.91
CA ASP A 169 20.07 -15.78 -8.56
C ASP A 169 20.67 -15.65 -7.14
N ASN A 170 20.86 -14.41 -6.66
CA ASN A 170 21.37 -14.10 -5.32
C ASN A 170 20.26 -13.82 -4.28
N ALA A 171 18.99 -13.96 -4.65
CA ALA A 171 17.88 -13.74 -3.73
C ALA A 171 17.87 -14.78 -2.59
N ASP A 172 17.48 -14.31 -1.42
CA ASP A 172 17.22 -15.20 -0.29
C ASP A 172 15.98 -16.04 -0.56
N ARG A 173 16.17 -17.34 -0.81
CA ARG A 173 15.09 -18.27 -1.12
C ARG A 173 14.12 -18.46 0.05
N GLN A 174 14.57 -18.22 1.28
CA GLN A 174 13.71 -18.30 2.46
C GLN A 174 12.84 -17.04 2.63
N ALA A 175 13.18 -15.95 1.96
CA ALA A 175 12.44 -14.69 1.95
C ALA A 175 11.78 -14.40 0.59
N LEU A 176 11.47 -15.44 -0.17
CA LEU A 176 10.78 -15.34 -1.46
C LEU A 176 9.28 -15.56 -1.27
N TYR A 177 8.49 -14.53 -1.59
CA TYR A 177 7.04 -14.56 -1.47
C TYR A 177 6.36 -14.19 -2.78
N LYS A 178 5.15 -14.71 -2.98
CA LYS A 178 4.33 -14.49 -4.17
C LYS A 178 2.88 -14.26 -3.77
N TRP A 179 2.23 -13.25 -4.33
CA TRP A 179 0.80 -13.01 -4.12
C TRP A 179 0.12 -12.37 -5.31
N ALA A 180 -1.16 -12.62 -5.44
CA ALA A 180 -2.02 -11.98 -6.42
C ALA A 180 -2.29 -10.52 -6.05
N LEU A 181 -2.32 -9.65 -7.05
CA LEU A 181 -2.65 -8.24 -6.85
C LEU A 181 -4.14 -8.00 -7.09
N PHE A 182 -4.80 -7.54 -6.05
CA PHE A 182 -6.20 -7.14 -6.09
C PHE A 182 -6.32 -5.62 -6.03
N ASP A 183 -7.38 -5.10 -6.62
CA ASP A 183 -7.75 -3.69 -6.50
C ASP A 183 -9.25 -3.51 -6.29
N ARG A 184 -9.63 -2.26 -5.96
CA ARG A 184 -11.01 -1.79 -5.91
C ARG A 184 -11.11 -0.45 -6.61
N LYS A 185 -12.27 -0.13 -7.17
CA LYS A 185 -12.53 1.22 -7.68
C LYS A 185 -12.46 2.23 -6.53
N PRO A 186 -12.12 3.51 -6.80
CA PRO A 186 -12.28 4.56 -5.81
C PRO A 186 -13.69 4.56 -5.23
N MET A 187 -13.79 4.58 -3.90
CA MET A 187 -15.07 4.55 -3.21
C MET A 187 -15.75 5.93 -3.25
N PRO A 188 -17.08 5.98 -3.38
CA PRO A 188 -17.83 7.24 -3.35
C PRO A 188 -17.92 7.83 -1.94
N SER A 189 -17.90 7.03 -0.90
CA SER A 189 -17.92 7.44 0.51
C SER A 189 -17.09 6.49 1.37
N TRP A 190 -16.53 7.01 2.48
CA TRP A 190 -15.72 6.27 3.45
C TRP A 190 -16.33 6.28 4.85
N SER A 191 -17.22 7.24 5.13
CA SER A 191 -17.73 7.51 6.45
C SER A 191 -19.25 7.41 6.48
N LYS A 192 -19.78 6.87 7.59
CA LYS A 192 -21.22 6.85 7.89
C LYS A 192 -21.41 6.89 9.40
N GLY A 193 -22.07 7.95 9.89
CA GLY A 193 -22.20 8.20 11.32
C GLY A 193 -20.82 8.36 11.99
N ARG A 194 -20.57 7.57 13.02
CA ARG A 194 -19.35 7.58 13.82
C ARG A 194 -18.26 6.62 13.32
N VAL A 195 -18.42 6.07 12.13
CA VAL A 195 -17.47 5.09 11.57
C VAL A 195 -16.86 5.60 10.27
N THR A 196 -15.55 5.47 10.12
CA THR A 196 -14.81 5.80 8.89
C THR A 196 -13.79 4.73 8.54
N LEU A 197 -13.31 4.76 7.28
CA LEU A 197 -12.27 3.88 6.77
C LEU A 197 -10.95 4.61 6.55
N LEU A 198 -9.83 3.90 6.64
CA LEU A 198 -8.49 4.41 6.45
C LEU A 198 -7.63 3.43 5.64
N GLY A 199 -6.76 3.94 4.79
CA GLY A 199 -5.79 3.14 4.04
C GLY A 199 -6.44 2.15 3.06
N ASP A 200 -5.93 0.92 2.99
CA ASP A 200 -6.42 -0.10 2.05
C ASP A 200 -7.87 -0.55 2.30
N ALA A 201 -8.46 -0.21 3.44
CA ALA A 201 -9.89 -0.44 3.69
C ALA A 201 -10.78 0.41 2.77
N CYS A 202 -10.36 1.61 2.41
CA CYS A 202 -11.11 2.52 1.53
C CYS A 202 -10.47 2.72 0.15
N HIS A 203 -9.14 2.72 0.02
CA HIS A 203 -8.46 3.02 -1.25
C HIS A 203 -7.28 2.08 -1.55
N PRO A 204 -7.48 0.75 -1.58
CA PRO A 204 -6.42 -0.17 -1.92
C PRO A 204 -5.84 0.18 -3.28
N THR A 205 -4.52 0.18 -3.39
CA THR A 205 -3.83 0.60 -4.61
C THR A 205 -2.80 -0.42 -5.06
N LEU A 206 -2.63 -0.55 -6.37
CA LEU A 206 -1.57 -1.36 -6.93
C LEU A 206 -0.20 -0.73 -6.61
N PRO A 207 0.87 -1.52 -6.47
CA PRO A 207 2.18 -1.03 -6.04
C PRO A 207 2.94 -0.17 -7.08
N PHE A 208 2.32 0.14 -8.22
CA PHE A 208 2.97 0.76 -9.38
C PHE A 208 3.26 2.27 -9.25
N MET A 209 2.91 2.85 -8.13
CA MET A 209 3.30 4.21 -7.73
C MET A 209 4.01 4.26 -6.38
N ALA A 210 4.14 3.12 -5.70
CA ALA A 210 4.73 2.99 -4.36
C ALA A 210 4.14 3.97 -3.32
N GLN A 211 2.83 4.27 -3.40
CA GLN A 211 2.15 5.28 -2.58
C GLN A 211 1.20 4.70 -1.52
N GLY A 212 0.94 3.38 -1.51
CA GLY A 212 -0.07 2.81 -0.61
C GLY A 212 0.19 3.11 0.86
N ALA A 213 1.39 2.80 1.36
CA ALA A 213 1.77 3.09 2.75
C ALA A 213 1.82 4.59 3.05
N ALA A 214 2.32 5.41 2.12
CA ALA A 214 2.35 6.86 2.26
C ALA A 214 0.93 7.43 2.40
N MET A 215 -0.01 6.98 1.58
CA MET A 215 -1.41 7.39 1.67
C MET A 215 -2.04 7.04 3.03
N ALA A 216 -1.80 5.84 3.55
CA ALA A 216 -2.32 5.42 4.85
C ALA A 216 -1.73 6.25 6.01
N ILE A 217 -0.44 6.61 5.94
CA ILE A 217 0.20 7.51 6.91
C ILE A 217 -0.37 8.93 6.82
N GLU A 218 -0.54 9.43 5.60
CA GLU A 218 -1.21 10.73 5.36
C GLU A 218 -2.64 10.74 5.88
N ASP A 219 -3.39 9.66 5.69
CA ASP A 219 -4.76 9.53 6.20
C ASP A 219 -4.79 9.63 7.73
N GLY A 220 -3.89 8.92 8.41
CA GLY A 220 -3.79 8.99 9.87
C GLY A 220 -3.53 10.40 10.37
N ALA A 221 -2.62 11.14 9.72
CA ALA A 221 -2.29 12.51 10.09
C ALA A 221 -3.48 13.48 9.85
N VAL A 222 -4.14 13.38 8.69
CA VAL A 222 -5.28 14.24 8.34
C VAL A 222 -6.48 13.93 9.22
N LEU A 223 -6.78 12.65 9.47
CA LEU A 223 -7.88 12.24 10.35
C LEU A 223 -7.67 12.73 11.78
N ALA A 224 -6.46 12.57 12.32
CA ALA A 224 -6.12 13.09 13.65
C ALA A 224 -6.30 14.62 13.74
N GLY A 225 -5.87 15.36 12.72
CA GLY A 225 -6.08 16.79 12.64
C GLY A 225 -7.58 17.17 12.62
N CYS A 226 -8.37 16.48 11.78
CA CYS A 226 -9.82 16.74 11.70
C CYS A 226 -10.55 16.45 13.03
N LEU A 227 -10.20 15.35 13.70
CA LEU A 227 -10.76 15.01 15.01
C LEU A 227 -10.36 16.03 16.09
N SER A 228 -9.13 16.53 16.04
CA SER A 228 -8.65 17.56 16.97
C SER A 228 -9.36 18.89 16.76
N ASP A 229 -9.62 19.30 15.52
CA ASP A 229 -10.28 20.57 15.19
C ASP A 229 -11.78 20.57 15.56
N HIS A 230 -12.41 19.38 15.56
CA HIS A 230 -13.86 19.21 15.79
C HIS A 230 -14.17 18.49 17.13
N GLN A 231 -13.45 18.77 18.18
CA GLN A 231 -13.36 18.09 19.49
C GLN A 231 -14.56 17.23 19.96
N HIS A 232 -15.80 17.63 19.67
CA HIS A 232 -17.02 16.92 20.10
C HIS A 232 -17.97 16.56 18.93
N GLU A 233 -17.60 16.91 17.71
CA GLU A 233 -18.43 16.69 16.52
C GLU A 233 -17.81 15.62 15.61
N VAL A 234 -17.95 14.35 16.01
CA VAL A 234 -17.32 13.22 15.32
C VAL A 234 -17.71 13.16 13.83
N GLU A 235 -19.00 13.22 13.50
CA GLU A 235 -19.42 13.09 12.10
C GLU A 235 -18.92 14.24 11.19
N PRO A 236 -18.94 15.51 11.57
CA PRO A 236 -18.30 16.58 10.82
C PRO A 236 -16.80 16.35 10.61
N ALA A 237 -16.06 15.88 11.64
CA ALA A 237 -14.65 15.55 11.54
C ALA A 237 -14.38 14.45 10.49
N LEU A 238 -15.16 13.37 10.53
CA LEU A 238 -15.02 12.26 9.60
C LEU A 238 -15.38 12.66 8.15
N ARG A 239 -16.43 13.46 7.96
CA ARG A 239 -16.78 14.01 6.63
C ARG A 239 -15.66 14.92 6.08
N ARG A 240 -15.07 15.75 6.96
CA ARG A 240 -13.96 16.61 6.61
C ARG A 240 -12.74 15.81 6.17
N TYR A 241 -12.34 14.82 6.93
CA TYR A 241 -11.28 13.89 6.59
C TYR A 241 -11.50 13.26 5.19
N GLU A 242 -12.66 12.67 4.96
CA GLU A 242 -13.01 12.06 3.67
C GLU A 242 -12.90 13.05 2.52
N MET A 243 -13.43 14.26 2.67
CA MET A 243 -13.38 15.31 1.65
C MET A 243 -11.95 15.69 1.27
N LEU A 244 -11.07 15.82 2.25
CA LEU A 244 -9.66 16.19 2.04
C LEU A 244 -8.84 15.10 1.36
N ARG A 245 -9.19 13.83 1.58
CA ARG A 245 -8.38 12.70 1.13
C ARG A 245 -8.86 12.04 -0.15
N LYS A 246 -10.15 11.99 -0.38
CA LYS A 246 -10.78 11.19 -1.44
C LYS A 246 -10.27 11.50 -2.85
N ALA A 247 -10.15 12.77 -3.22
CA ALA A 247 -9.69 13.16 -4.55
C ALA A 247 -8.22 12.75 -4.79
N ARG A 248 -7.34 12.94 -3.79
CA ARG A 248 -5.93 12.58 -3.86
C ARG A 248 -5.74 11.07 -3.98
N THR A 249 -6.39 10.29 -3.15
CA THR A 249 -6.26 8.82 -3.16
C THR A 249 -6.84 8.21 -4.43
N ALA A 250 -7.99 8.70 -4.93
CA ALA A 250 -8.56 8.28 -6.21
C ALA A 250 -7.61 8.56 -7.39
N ARG A 251 -6.93 9.72 -7.39
CA ARG A 251 -5.92 10.05 -8.40
C ARG A 251 -4.76 9.06 -8.38
N ILE A 252 -4.28 8.68 -7.20
CA ILE A 252 -3.19 7.71 -7.04
C ILE A 252 -3.63 6.30 -7.47
N GLN A 253 -4.82 5.84 -7.07
CA GLN A 253 -5.38 4.57 -7.53
C GLN A 253 -5.46 4.49 -9.06
N ASN A 254 -6.00 5.53 -9.70
CA ASN A 254 -6.11 5.61 -11.16
C ASN A 254 -4.74 5.72 -11.85
N GLY A 255 -3.82 6.49 -11.26
CA GLY A 255 -2.44 6.59 -11.70
C GLY A 255 -1.71 5.25 -11.67
N SER A 256 -1.89 4.49 -10.60
CA SER A 256 -1.30 3.17 -10.43
C SER A 256 -1.79 2.19 -11.50
N ARG A 257 -3.11 2.19 -11.81
CA ARG A 257 -3.67 1.40 -12.93
C ARG A 257 -3.13 1.83 -14.29
N ARG A 258 -2.94 3.14 -14.50
CA ARG A 258 -2.33 3.66 -15.73
C ARG A 258 -0.88 3.21 -15.87
N ASN A 259 -0.11 3.25 -14.78
CA ASN A 259 1.28 2.79 -14.77
C ASN A 259 1.39 1.29 -15.08
N ALA A 260 0.47 0.44 -14.59
CA ALA A 260 0.42 -0.97 -14.95
C ALA A 260 0.42 -1.16 -16.48
N ARG A 261 -0.47 -0.45 -17.18
CA ARG A 261 -0.57 -0.54 -18.64
C ARG A 261 0.68 0.00 -19.34
N LEU A 262 1.28 1.07 -18.80
CA LEU A 262 2.48 1.69 -19.38
C LEU A 262 3.70 0.78 -19.22
N PHE A 263 3.92 0.24 -18.02
CA PHE A 263 5.09 -0.59 -17.71
C PHE A 263 5.07 -1.92 -18.50
N HIS A 264 3.90 -2.52 -18.67
CA HIS A 264 3.71 -3.84 -19.28
C HIS A 264 3.51 -3.81 -20.80
N MET A 265 3.68 -2.67 -21.47
CA MET A 265 3.56 -2.55 -22.92
C MET A 265 4.50 -3.52 -23.65
N ARG A 266 4.03 -4.03 -24.81
CA ARG A 266 4.76 -4.96 -25.67
C ARG A 266 4.70 -4.54 -27.15
N GLY A 267 5.57 -5.14 -27.97
CA GLY A 267 5.60 -4.91 -29.42
C GLY A 267 5.87 -3.45 -29.78
N VAL A 268 5.22 -2.95 -30.83
CA VAL A 268 5.41 -1.60 -31.35
C VAL A 268 5.13 -0.52 -30.28
N ARG A 269 4.09 -0.72 -29.45
CA ARG A 269 3.73 0.23 -28.39
C ARG A 269 4.87 0.39 -27.37
N ALA A 270 5.56 -0.69 -27.01
CA ALA A 270 6.71 -0.63 -26.13
C ALA A 270 7.89 0.13 -26.77
N ARG A 271 8.13 -0.07 -28.08
CA ARG A 271 9.18 0.65 -28.83
C ARG A 271 8.92 2.16 -28.84
N VAL A 272 7.67 2.57 -29.14
CA VAL A 272 7.27 3.97 -29.11
C VAL A 272 7.42 4.56 -27.70
N ARG A 273 6.93 3.86 -26.66
CA ARG A 273 7.13 4.27 -25.26
C ARG A 273 8.61 4.49 -24.95
N ASN A 274 9.46 3.53 -25.29
CA ASN A 274 10.89 3.60 -24.99
C ASN A 274 11.57 4.78 -25.73
N LEU A 275 11.15 5.08 -26.97
CA LEU A 275 11.64 6.23 -27.71
C LEU A 275 11.23 7.54 -27.02
N VAL A 276 9.95 7.65 -26.58
CA VAL A 276 9.45 8.80 -25.86
C VAL A 276 10.18 8.99 -24.53
N VAL A 277 10.42 7.93 -23.78
CA VAL A 277 11.15 8.00 -22.50
C VAL A 277 12.61 8.38 -22.72
N LYS A 278 13.25 7.87 -23.78
CA LYS A 278 14.66 8.15 -24.10
C LYS A 278 14.90 9.60 -24.54
N HIS A 279 14.00 10.17 -25.33
CA HIS A 279 14.18 11.47 -25.95
C HIS A 279 13.23 12.56 -25.40
N GLY A 280 12.24 12.17 -24.59
CA GLY A 280 11.32 13.10 -23.95
C GLY A 280 12.01 13.93 -22.86
N LYS A 281 11.58 15.17 -22.70
CA LYS A 281 12.01 15.96 -21.53
C LYS A 281 11.47 15.30 -20.26
N PRO A 282 12.29 15.14 -19.21
CA PRO A 282 11.84 14.57 -17.94
C PRO A 282 10.75 15.49 -17.34
N ARG A 283 9.51 15.13 -17.55
CA ARG A 283 8.36 15.70 -16.84
C ARG A 283 7.95 14.68 -15.77
N ASN A 284 8.01 15.08 -14.51
CA ASN A 284 7.41 14.31 -13.45
C ASN A 284 5.94 14.76 -13.28
N PRO A 285 4.96 14.06 -13.89
CA PRO A 285 3.55 14.42 -13.79
C PRO A 285 2.97 14.21 -12.38
N TRP A 286 3.79 13.69 -11.48
CA TRP A 286 3.45 13.35 -10.10
C TRP A 286 4.24 14.18 -9.08
N ALA A 287 4.93 15.24 -9.52
CA ALA A 287 5.76 16.08 -8.65
C ALA A 287 4.95 16.62 -7.46
N ASP A 288 3.71 17.00 -7.68
CA ASP A 288 2.78 17.49 -6.66
C ASP A 288 2.38 16.43 -5.60
N LEU A 289 2.53 15.14 -5.90
CA LEU A 289 2.33 14.10 -4.89
C LEU A 289 3.38 14.17 -3.77
N PHE A 290 4.59 14.60 -4.10
CA PHE A 290 5.71 14.68 -3.16
C PHE A 290 5.79 16.00 -2.39
N THR A 291 4.95 16.98 -2.72
CA THR A 291 4.86 18.27 -2.03
C THR A 291 3.66 18.36 -1.09
N TYR A 292 2.82 17.33 -1.05
CA TYR A 292 1.66 17.30 -0.17
C TYR A 292 2.08 17.19 1.30
N ASP A 293 1.59 18.11 2.13
CA ASP A 293 1.80 18.11 3.57
C ASP A 293 0.52 17.70 4.29
N ALA A 294 0.49 16.46 4.78
CA ALA A 294 -0.66 15.90 5.48
C ALA A 294 -0.88 16.54 6.86
N LEU A 295 0.18 17.05 7.49
CA LEU A 295 0.08 17.65 8.82
C LEU A 295 -0.65 18.99 8.82
N THR A 296 -0.66 19.69 7.69
CA THR A 296 -1.32 20.99 7.53
C THR A 296 -2.55 20.96 6.65
N ALA A 297 -2.83 19.85 5.99
CA ALA A 297 -3.91 19.71 5.02
C ALA A 297 -5.29 20.02 5.63
N HIS A 298 -5.55 19.65 6.89
CA HIS A 298 -6.79 19.92 7.60
C HIS A 298 -7.02 21.43 7.84
N LYS A 299 -5.95 22.24 7.87
CA LYS A 299 -6.01 23.68 8.09
C LYS A 299 -6.26 24.48 6.80
N GLN A 300 -5.81 23.97 5.64
CA GLN A 300 -5.84 24.70 4.37
C GLN A 300 -7.24 24.85 3.76
N ALA A 301 -8.20 24.06 4.15
CA ALA A 301 -9.52 24.01 3.52
C ALA A 301 -10.56 24.92 4.21
N ASN A 302 -10.15 25.81 5.10
CA ASN A 302 -10.99 26.85 5.71
C ASN A 302 -10.72 28.23 5.06
N GLN A 303 -9.94 28.29 3.97
CA GLN A 303 -9.80 29.44 3.11
C GLN A 303 -10.58 29.20 1.81
#